data_281bc362688f82d51a37343b48e3210b
#
_entry.id   281bc362688f82d51a37343b48e3210b
#
_cell.length_a   1.000
_cell.length_b   1.000
_cell.length_c   1.000
_cell.angle_alpha   90.00
_cell.angle_beta   90.00
_cell.angle_gamma   90.00
#
_symmetry.space_group_name_H-M   'P 1'
#
loop_
_entity.id
_entity.type
_entity.pdbx_description
1 polymer ?
#
loop_
_entity_poly.entity_id
_entity_poly.type
_entity_poly.pdbx_seq_one_letter_code
_entity_poly.pdbx_strand_id
1 'polypeptide(L)'
;MSGKIQVVCPHCNVVNRVLAERLADGPVCGQCKGAMFPGEPLALNSSNFDRHVASSDLPVLIDFWAPWCGPCRSMAPAFAAAATQLEPRIRLGKVNTEDEQGLAARFGIRSIPTLVLIHRGREIARQAGAMGADDIRRWTLGNLG
;
A
#
# COMPACT_ATOMS: atom_id res chain seq x y z
N MET A 1 3.60 20.97 -15.61
CA MET A 1 2.71 20.26 -16.53
C MET A 1 2.20 18.99 -15.89
N SER A 2 0.91 18.86 -15.76
CA SER A 2 0.34 17.66 -15.17
C SER A 2 0.02 16.65 -16.27
N GLY A 3 0.39 15.40 -16.01
CA GLY A 3 0.03 14.29 -16.87
C GLY A 3 -0.96 13.38 -16.16
N LYS A 4 -1.45 12.42 -16.90
CA LYS A 4 -2.26 11.35 -16.31
C LYS A 4 -1.34 10.29 -15.72
N ILE A 5 -1.71 9.81 -14.56
CA ILE A 5 -1.01 8.71 -13.91
C ILE A 5 -1.94 7.50 -13.82
N GLN A 6 -1.33 6.33 -13.78
CA GLN A 6 -2.08 5.08 -13.64
C GLN A 6 -2.28 4.79 -12.15
N VAL A 7 -3.54 4.56 -11.79
CA VAL A 7 -3.92 4.19 -10.42
C VAL A 7 -4.83 2.99 -10.49
N VAL A 8 -4.51 1.95 -9.74
CA VAL A 8 -5.29 0.71 -9.73
C VAL A 8 -6.40 0.84 -8.71
N CYS A 9 -7.62 0.50 -9.09
CA CYS A 9 -8.78 0.57 -8.21
C CYS A 9 -8.62 -0.44 -7.05
N PRO A 10 -8.79 0.00 -5.79
CA PRO A 10 -8.67 -0.91 -4.66
C PRO A 10 -9.84 -1.89 -4.53
N HIS A 11 -10.93 -1.67 -5.28
CA HIS A 11 -12.13 -2.52 -5.20
C HIS A 11 -12.19 -3.56 -6.31
N CYS A 12 -11.95 -3.16 -7.57
CA CYS A 12 -12.10 -4.07 -8.71
C CYS A 12 -10.78 -4.33 -9.45
N ASN A 13 -9.68 -3.72 -9.04
CA ASN A 13 -8.32 -3.92 -9.58
C ASN A 13 -8.14 -3.46 -11.03
N VAL A 14 -9.07 -2.70 -11.59
CA VAL A 14 -8.90 -2.16 -12.94
C VAL A 14 -7.96 -0.95 -12.88
N VAL A 15 -7.16 -0.77 -13.93
CA VAL A 15 -6.26 0.38 -14.03
C VAL A 15 -7.08 1.59 -14.50
N ASN A 16 -6.98 2.68 -13.74
CA ASN A 16 -7.57 3.97 -14.10
C ASN A 16 -6.45 4.94 -14.47
N ARG A 17 -6.78 5.94 -15.26
CA ARG A 17 -5.88 7.07 -15.53
C ARG A 17 -6.49 8.31 -14.91
N VAL A 18 -5.74 8.93 -14.01
CA VAL A 18 -6.18 10.09 -13.25
C VAL A 18 -5.20 11.23 -13.48
N LEU A 19 -5.71 12.44 -13.70
CA LEU A 19 -4.86 13.61 -13.74
C LEU A 19 -4.16 13.76 -12.39
N ALA A 20 -2.84 13.94 -12.40
CA ALA A 20 -2.07 14.03 -11.16
C ALA A 20 -2.61 15.12 -10.23
N GLU A 21 -3.02 16.25 -10.80
CA GLU A 21 -3.58 17.39 -10.05
C GLU A 21 -4.96 17.11 -9.43
N ARG A 22 -5.62 16.02 -9.86
CA ARG A 22 -6.96 15.66 -9.37
C ARG A 22 -6.96 14.48 -8.42
N LEU A 23 -5.79 14.02 -8.02
CA LEU A 23 -5.72 12.88 -7.10
C LEU A 23 -6.43 13.14 -5.78
N ALA A 24 -6.36 14.38 -5.27
CA ALA A 24 -6.98 14.76 -4.01
C ALA A 24 -8.45 15.13 -4.11
N ASP A 25 -9.03 15.08 -5.32
CA ASP A 25 -10.41 15.51 -5.56
C ASP A 25 -11.45 14.40 -5.37
N GLY A 26 -11.08 13.31 -4.72
CA GLY A 26 -11.98 12.18 -4.49
C GLY A 26 -12.37 11.44 -5.76
N PRO A 27 -11.39 11.04 -6.62
CA PRO A 27 -11.73 10.35 -7.85
C PRO A 27 -12.37 9.00 -7.59
N VAL A 28 -13.23 8.59 -8.51
CA VAL A 28 -13.90 7.29 -8.45
C VAL A 28 -13.44 6.44 -9.64
N CYS A 29 -13.52 5.11 -9.47
CA CYS A 29 -13.18 4.18 -10.53
C CYS A 29 -14.15 4.33 -11.70
N GLY A 30 -13.61 4.42 -12.92
CA GLY A 30 -14.42 4.53 -14.12
C GLY A 30 -15.30 3.30 -14.37
N GLN A 31 -14.92 2.15 -13.84
CA GLN A 31 -15.63 0.91 -14.05
C GLN A 31 -16.60 0.58 -12.91
N CYS A 32 -16.12 0.48 -11.67
CA CYS A 32 -16.97 0.05 -10.55
C CYS A 32 -17.58 1.21 -9.76
N LYS A 33 -17.14 2.45 -10.03
CA LYS A 33 -17.61 3.68 -9.39
C LYS A 33 -17.25 3.78 -7.89
N GLY A 34 -16.45 2.87 -7.37
CA GLY A 34 -15.97 2.95 -6.01
C GLY A 34 -14.91 4.02 -5.82
N ALA A 35 -14.74 4.50 -4.59
CA ALA A 35 -13.74 5.51 -4.27
C ALA A 35 -12.33 4.96 -4.52
N MET A 36 -11.50 5.71 -5.24
CA MET A 36 -10.13 5.30 -5.52
C MET A 36 -9.24 5.38 -4.29
N PHE A 37 -9.55 6.29 -3.37
CA PHE A 37 -8.75 6.50 -2.15
C PHE A 37 -9.65 6.50 -0.93
N PRO A 38 -10.04 5.31 -0.44
CA PRO A 38 -10.96 5.22 0.70
C PRO A 38 -10.33 5.55 2.05
N GLY A 39 -9.01 5.76 2.10
CA GLY A 39 -8.33 6.12 3.35
C GLY A 39 -8.03 4.94 4.25
N GLU A 40 -8.03 3.73 3.71
CA GLU A 40 -7.76 2.52 4.48
C GLU A 40 -6.85 1.56 3.72
N PRO A 41 -6.10 0.69 4.42
CA PRO A 41 -5.23 -0.26 3.75
C PRO A 41 -6.01 -1.29 2.93
N LEU A 42 -5.43 -1.67 1.80
CA LEU A 42 -5.98 -2.65 0.88
C LEU A 42 -5.44 -4.04 1.21
N ALA A 43 -6.31 -5.05 1.25
CA ALA A 43 -5.85 -6.43 1.38
C ALA A 43 -5.24 -6.89 0.05
N LEU A 44 -3.97 -7.26 0.09
CA LEU A 44 -3.24 -7.75 -1.08
C LEU A 44 -3.08 -9.27 -1.01
N ASN A 45 -3.26 -9.92 -2.12
CA ASN A 45 -3.14 -11.37 -2.25
C ASN A 45 -2.42 -11.73 -3.56
N SER A 46 -2.25 -13.02 -3.82
CA SER A 46 -1.54 -13.46 -5.03
C SER A 46 -2.22 -13.04 -6.32
N SER A 47 -3.53 -12.79 -6.31
CA SER A 47 -4.24 -12.40 -7.55
C SER A 47 -4.22 -10.91 -7.84
N ASN A 48 -4.03 -10.03 -6.84
CA ASN A 48 -4.04 -8.59 -7.10
C ASN A 48 -2.70 -7.89 -6.82
N PHE A 49 -1.76 -8.58 -6.19
CA PHE A 49 -0.50 -7.97 -5.74
C PHE A 49 0.25 -7.27 -6.88
N ASP A 50 0.56 -8.02 -7.93
CA ASP A 50 1.38 -7.48 -9.02
C ASP A 50 0.69 -6.32 -9.74
N ARG A 51 -0.63 -6.36 -9.85
CA ARG A 51 -1.39 -5.27 -10.45
C ARG A 51 -1.17 -3.97 -9.67
N HIS A 52 -1.29 -4.03 -8.36
CA HIS A 52 -1.15 -2.84 -7.52
C HIS A 52 0.29 -2.34 -7.42
N VAL A 53 1.28 -3.22 -7.38
CA VAL A 53 2.67 -2.79 -7.20
C VAL A 53 3.38 -2.47 -8.51
N ALA A 54 2.97 -3.07 -9.63
CA ALA A 54 3.67 -2.89 -10.91
C ALA A 54 2.90 -1.99 -11.88
N SER A 55 1.56 -2.05 -11.88
CA SER A 55 0.75 -1.30 -12.84
C SER A 55 0.31 0.06 -12.32
N SER A 56 0.59 0.38 -11.06
CA SER A 56 0.29 1.68 -10.47
C SER A 56 1.52 2.59 -10.52
N ASP A 57 1.30 3.86 -10.81
CA ASP A 57 2.37 4.86 -10.72
C ASP A 57 2.60 5.36 -9.30
N LEU A 58 1.70 5.03 -8.37
CA LEU A 58 1.84 5.42 -6.97
C LEU A 58 2.80 4.47 -6.26
N PRO A 59 3.60 4.98 -5.33
CA PRO A 59 4.30 4.09 -4.40
C PRO A 59 3.30 3.30 -3.57
N VAL A 60 3.65 2.07 -3.22
CA VAL A 60 2.83 1.19 -2.40
C VAL A 60 3.61 0.80 -1.16
N LEU A 61 3.05 1.07 0.00
CA LEU A 61 3.61 0.67 1.29
C LEU A 61 2.87 -0.57 1.76
N ILE A 62 3.61 -1.66 1.98
CA ILE A 62 3.02 -2.95 2.31
C ILE A 62 3.41 -3.36 3.72
N ASP A 63 2.40 -3.76 4.51
CA ASP A 63 2.58 -4.36 5.83
C ASP A 63 2.46 -5.88 5.70
N PHE A 64 3.59 -6.58 5.86
CA PHE A 64 3.60 -8.05 5.97
C PHE A 64 3.33 -8.42 7.42
N TRP A 65 2.22 -9.11 7.66
CA TRP A 65 1.71 -9.37 9.01
C TRP A 65 1.13 -10.78 9.12
N ALA A 66 0.72 -11.17 10.31
CA ALA A 66 -0.05 -12.40 10.53
C ALA A 66 -1.04 -12.19 11.69
N PRO A 67 -2.19 -12.89 11.67
CA PRO A 67 -3.23 -12.70 12.70
C PRO A 67 -2.78 -13.06 14.11
N TRP A 68 -1.85 -14.00 14.24
CA TRP A 68 -1.35 -14.45 15.55
C TRP A 68 -0.23 -13.57 16.12
N CYS A 69 0.24 -12.62 15.35
CA CYS A 69 1.39 -11.78 15.70
C CYS A 69 0.94 -10.60 16.56
N GLY A 70 1.36 -10.57 17.84
CA GLY A 70 1.00 -9.50 18.76
C GLY A 70 1.43 -8.10 18.29
N PRO A 71 2.72 -7.89 17.96
CA PRO A 71 3.18 -6.59 17.46
C PRO A 71 2.46 -6.16 16.18
N CYS A 72 2.10 -7.11 15.29
CA CYS A 72 1.33 -6.80 14.09
C CYS A 72 -0.04 -6.23 14.44
N ARG A 73 -0.73 -6.86 15.39
CA ARG A 73 -2.05 -6.41 15.84
C ARG A 73 -1.96 -5.04 16.52
N SER A 74 -0.90 -4.82 17.29
CA SER A 74 -0.68 -3.53 17.95
C SER A 74 -0.44 -2.42 16.93
N MET A 75 0.23 -2.72 15.82
CA MET A 75 0.51 -1.73 14.78
C MET A 75 -0.68 -1.48 13.85
N ALA A 76 -1.65 -2.39 13.78
CA ALA A 76 -2.75 -2.29 12.81
C ALA A 76 -3.48 -0.94 12.85
N PRO A 77 -3.86 -0.38 14.02
CA PRO A 77 -4.49 0.95 14.04
C PRO A 77 -3.58 2.06 13.54
N ALA A 78 -2.28 1.98 13.84
CA ALA A 78 -1.29 2.96 13.38
C ALA A 78 -1.14 2.91 11.86
N PHE A 79 -1.11 1.72 11.29
CA PHE A 79 -1.02 1.54 9.84
C PHE A 79 -2.28 2.07 9.15
N ALA A 80 -3.45 1.80 9.70
CA ALA A 80 -4.70 2.34 9.18
C ALA A 80 -4.74 3.87 9.24
N ALA A 81 -4.27 4.46 10.34
CA ALA A 81 -4.20 5.91 10.46
C ALA A 81 -3.22 6.51 9.45
N ALA A 82 -2.09 5.83 9.21
CA ALA A 82 -1.14 6.27 8.20
C ALA A 82 -1.75 6.26 6.80
N ALA A 83 -2.62 5.30 6.49
CA ALA A 83 -3.31 5.26 5.20
C ALA A 83 -4.13 6.51 4.95
N THR A 84 -4.86 6.97 5.97
CA THR A 84 -5.64 8.21 5.88
C THR A 84 -4.74 9.43 5.59
N GLN A 85 -3.55 9.45 6.18
CA GLN A 85 -2.61 10.56 6.03
C GLN A 85 -1.83 10.53 4.72
N LEU A 86 -1.51 9.34 4.22
CA LEU A 86 -0.63 9.18 3.05
C LEU A 86 -1.38 9.12 1.72
N GLU A 87 -2.63 8.63 1.70
CA GLU A 87 -3.42 8.70 0.49
C GLU A 87 -3.79 10.15 0.19
N PRO A 88 -3.85 10.55 -1.07
CA PRO A 88 -3.75 9.75 -2.30
C PRO A 88 -2.32 9.61 -2.86
N ARG A 89 -1.32 10.08 -2.16
CA ARG A 89 0.06 10.08 -2.67
C ARG A 89 0.68 8.69 -2.68
N ILE A 90 0.26 7.85 -1.74
CA ILE A 90 0.81 6.52 -1.53
C ILE A 90 -0.34 5.57 -1.25
N ARG A 91 -0.28 4.38 -1.84
CA ARG A 91 -1.23 3.31 -1.57
C ARG A 91 -0.69 2.44 -0.44
N LEU A 92 -1.51 2.15 0.56
CA LEU A 92 -1.13 1.22 1.62
C LEU A 92 -1.85 -0.10 1.42
N GLY A 93 -1.10 -1.19 1.58
CA GLY A 93 -1.64 -2.53 1.46
C GLY A 93 -1.13 -3.44 2.56
N LYS A 94 -1.84 -4.52 2.79
CA LYS A 94 -1.49 -5.53 3.80
C LYS A 94 -1.43 -6.90 3.16
N VAL A 95 -0.38 -7.66 3.49
CA VAL A 95 -0.22 -9.05 3.08
C VAL A 95 -0.23 -9.93 4.33
N ASN A 96 -1.24 -10.77 4.45
CA ASN A 96 -1.29 -11.77 5.51
C ASN A 96 -0.36 -12.92 5.13
N THR A 97 0.78 -13.01 5.80
CA THR A 97 1.82 -13.99 5.45
C THR A 97 1.39 -15.44 5.67
N GLU A 98 0.37 -15.66 6.48
CA GLU A 98 -0.16 -17.01 6.71
C GLU A 98 -0.95 -17.50 5.49
N ASP A 99 -1.75 -16.60 4.89
CA ASP A 99 -2.51 -16.91 3.68
C ASP A 99 -1.67 -16.82 2.41
N GLU A 100 -0.69 -15.92 2.39
CA GLU A 100 0.10 -15.58 1.20
C GLU A 100 1.56 -15.95 1.41
N GLN A 101 1.81 -17.23 1.64
CA GLN A 101 3.17 -17.72 1.91
C GLN A 101 4.11 -17.51 0.72
N GLY A 102 3.58 -17.58 -0.50
CA GLY A 102 4.35 -17.33 -1.71
C GLY A 102 4.85 -15.88 -1.79
N LEU A 103 4.01 -14.92 -1.42
CA LEU A 103 4.43 -13.51 -1.39
C LEU A 103 5.46 -13.25 -0.31
N ALA A 104 5.26 -13.84 0.89
CA ALA A 104 6.23 -13.71 1.97
C ALA A 104 7.59 -14.27 1.57
N ALA A 105 7.61 -15.42 0.91
CA ALA A 105 8.85 -16.02 0.42
C ALA A 105 9.52 -15.20 -0.67
N ARG A 106 8.71 -14.65 -1.59
CA ARG A 106 9.21 -13.81 -2.68
C ARG A 106 9.98 -12.59 -2.16
N PHE A 107 9.53 -11.99 -1.06
CA PHE A 107 10.21 -10.86 -0.45
C PHE A 107 11.17 -11.23 0.67
N GLY A 108 11.36 -12.52 0.91
CA GLY A 108 12.28 -12.98 1.94
C GLY A 108 11.93 -12.46 3.32
N ILE A 109 10.65 -12.43 3.65
CA ILE A 109 10.19 -11.91 4.94
C ILE A 109 10.58 -12.88 6.05
N ARG A 110 11.41 -12.40 6.99
CA ARG A 110 11.94 -13.21 8.09
C ARG A 110 11.33 -12.85 9.44
N SER A 111 10.81 -11.66 9.54
CA SER A 111 10.16 -11.18 10.77
C SER A 111 8.93 -10.38 10.42
N ILE A 112 7.97 -10.32 11.31
CA ILE A 112 6.75 -9.56 11.14
C ILE A 112 6.46 -8.76 12.41
N PRO A 113 5.89 -7.54 12.29
CA PRO A 113 5.57 -6.88 11.03
C PRO A 113 6.81 -6.39 10.30
N THR A 114 6.78 -6.40 8.98
CA THR A 114 7.80 -5.74 8.15
C THR A 114 7.09 -4.87 7.13
N LEU A 115 7.50 -3.62 7.06
CA LEU A 115 7.04 -2.69 6.04
C LEU A 115 7.98 -2.73 4.85
N VAL A 116 7.41 -2.84 3.65
CA VAL A 116 8.16 -2.81 2.40
C VAL A 116 7.56 -1.72 1.52
N LEU A 117 8.40 -0.78 1.09
CA LEU A 117 7.99 0.30 0.20
C LEU A 117 8.41 -0.05 -1.22
N ILE A 118 7.43 -0.07 -2.13
CA ILE A 118 7.64 -0.44 -3.53
C ILE A 118 7.16 0.70 -4.41
N HIS A 119 7.94 1.02 -5.46
CA HIS A 119 7.52 2.00 -6.45
C HIS A 119 7.79 1.44 -7.84
N ARG A 120 6.73 1.33 -8.63
CA ARG A 120 6.78 0.82 -10.01
C ARG A 120 7.47 -0.55 -10.08
N GLY A 121 7.06 -1.43 -9.18
CA GLY A 121 7.55 -2.80 -9.12
C GLY A 121 8.90 -3.00 -8.45
N ARG A 122 9.55 -1.93 -7.95
CA ARG A 122 10.87 -2.03 -7.34
C ARG A 122 10.80 -1.73 -5.84
N GLU A 123 11.41 -2.60 -5.05
CA GLU A 123 11.54 -2.36 -3.62
C GLU A 123 12.51 -1.19 -3.39
N ILE A 124 12.05 -0.15 -2.70
CA ILE A 124 12.84 1.03 -2.37
C ILE A 124 13.48 0.89 -0.99
N ALA A 125 12.71 0.41 -0.01
CA ALA A 125 13.17 0.32 1.37
C ALA A 125 12.31 -0.68 2.12
N ARG A 126 12.84 -1.18 3.25
CA ARG A 126 12.05 -2.00 4.17
C ARG A 126 12.46 -1.70 5.61
N GLN A 127 11.53 -1.92 6.51
CA GLN A 127 11.74 -1.69 7.93
C GLN A 127 11.00 -2.75 8.73
N ALA A 128 11.72 -3.51 9.54
CA ALA A 128 11.13 -4.49 10.44
C ALA A 128 10.73 -3.83 11.76
N GLY A 129 9.70 -4.37 12.37
CA GLY A 129 9.25 -3.94 13.69
C GLY A 129 8.06 -3.01 13.67
N ALA A 130 7.33 -2.97 14.77
CA ALA A 130 6.15 -2.13 14.91
C ALA A 130 6.53 -0.66 15.07
N MET A 131 5.73 0.23 14.46
CA MET A 131 5.92 1.67 14.51
C MET A 131 4.58 2.36 14.71
N GLY A 132 4.61 3.56 15.29
CA GLY A 132 3.43 4.41 15.38
C GLY A 132 3.12 5.09 14.05
N ALA A 133 1.93 5.70 13.96
CA ALA A 133 1.46 6.30 12.70
C ALA A 133 2.40 7.40 12.17
N ASP A 134 2.86 8.30 13.06
CA ASP A 134 3.76 9.37 12.64
C ASP A 134 5.11 8.84 12.17
N ASP A 135 5.61 7.80 12.80
CA ASP A 135 6.87 7.18 12.41
C ASP A 135 6.73 6.47 11.06
N ILE A 136 5.62 5.80 10.82
CA ILE A 136 5.33 5.17 9.53
C ILE A 136 5.32 6.25 8.44
N ARG A 137 4.61 7.34 8.68
CA ARG A 137 4.51 8.44 7.71
C ARG A 137 5.88 9.05 7.41
N ARG A 138 6.65 9.38 8.44
CA ARG A 138 7.97 10.00 8.27
C ARG A 138 8.96 9.08 7.58
N TRP A 139 8.97 7.81 7.98
CA TRP A 139 9.84 6.83 7.35
C TRP A 139 9.52 6.67 5.86
N THR A 140 8.24 6.57 5.54
CA THR A 140 7.79 6.38 4.17
C THR A 140 8.16 7.58 3.30
N LEU A 141 7.81 8.78 3.73
CA LEU A 141 8.09 10.00 2.97
C LEU A 141 9.59 10.27 2.86
N GLY A 142 10.35 9.97 3.91
CA GLY A 142 11.79 10.11 3.90
C GLY A 142 12.49 9.23 2.88
N ASN A 143 11.94 8.07 2.58
CA ASN A 143 12.51 7.14 1.59
C ASN A 143 12.08 7.45 0.16
N LEU A 144 11.10 8.30 -0.03
CA LEU A 144 10.68 8.74 -1.36
C LEU A 144 11.37 10.02 -1.82
N GLY A 145 12.03 10.66 -0.92
CA GLY A 145 12.85 11.75 -1.15
C GLY A 145 12.76 12.91 -1.57
#